data_5ba0069c8f24c5c53d72cbe59a204af9
#
_entry.id   5ba0069c8f24c5c53d72cbe59a204af9
#
_cell.length_a   1.000
_cell.length_b   1.000
_cell.length_c   1.000
_cell.angle_alpha   90.00
_cell.angle_beta   90.00
_cell.angle_gamma   90.00
#
_symmetry.space_group_name_H-M   'P 1'
#
loop_
_entity.id
_entity.type
_entity.pdbx_description
1 polymer ?
#
loop_
_entity_poly.entity_id
_entity_poly.type
_entity_poly.pdbx_seq_one_letter_code
_entity_poly.pdbx_strand_id
1 'polypeptide(L)'
;LTDTFTYTLSDEHDATDTATLTITLLGQDNEAPSATDNTNAVNEDETVTVTNGTSGVTGDVLINDTDPESDTLTVTKIKKSGGSDSNVSSGSSYNSSGTSVTGTYGTLTIGADGSYTYTADQDAADALDAGDTENDVFVYTVSDGNGGTDTANITITVTGTNEPPVAVDDTDAVNE
;
A
#
# COMPACT_ATOMS: atom_id res chain seq x y z
N LEU A 1 -12.24 -24.71 -20.32
CA LEU A 1 -13.65 -25.15 -20.41
C LEU A 1 -13.99 -25.44 -21.87
N THR A 2 -14.77 -26.52 -22.13
CA THR A 2 -15.12 -26.94 -23.50
C THR A 2 -16.62 -27.08 -23.59
N ASP A 3 -17.22 -26.42 -24.61
CA ASP A 3 -18.60 -26.59 -25.01
C ASP A 3 -18.67 -27.38 -26.32
N THR A 4 -19.64 -28.30 -26.42
CA THR A 4 -19.79 -29.20 -27.57
C THR A 4 -21.22 -29.13 -28.08
N PHE A 5 -21.37 -28.81 -29.35
CA PHE A 5 -22.66 -28.69 -30.04
C PHE A 5 -22.71 -29.71 -31.18
N THR A 6 -23.76 -30.50 -31.29
CA THR A 6 -24.03 -31.36 -32.43
C THR A 6 -24.99 -30.66 -33.37
N TYR A 7 -24.65 -30.61 -34.65
CA TYR A 7 -25.54 -30.07 -35.67
C TYR A 7 -25.76 -31.11 -36.78
N THR A 8 -26.92 -31.03 -37.41
CA THR A 8 -27.34 -31.92 -38.50
C THR A 8 -27.41 -31.13 -39.80
N LEU A 9 -26.75 -31.62 -40.81
CA LEU A 9 -26.92 -31.16 -42.19
C LEU A 9 -27.92 -32.02 -42.93
N SER A 10 -28.74 -31.42 -43.78
CA SER A 10 -29.63 -32.11 -44.70
C SER A 10 -29.39 -31.63 -46.11
N ASP A 11 -29.40 -32.55 -47.10
CA ASP A 11 -29.37 -32.18 -48.49
C ASP A 11 -30.79 -31.94 -49.07
N GLU A 12 -30.87 -31.64 -50.35
CA GLU A 12 -32.15 -31.39 -51.04
C GLU A 12 -33.02 -32.67 -51.28
N HIS A 13 -32.47 -33.85 -50.93
CA HIS A 13 -33.13 -35.12 -50.96
C HIS A 13 -33.42 -35.73 -49.59
N ASP A 14 -33.39 -34.89 -48.52
CA ASP A 14 -33.59 -35.26 -47.13
C ASP A 14 -32.57 -36.26 -46.52
N ALA A 15 -31.44 -36.50 -47.19
CA ALA A 15 -30.37 -37.25 -46.58
C ALA A 15 -29.64 -36.37 -45.56
N THR A 16 -29.39 -36.93 -44.38
CA THR A 16 -28.84 -36.19 -43.25
C THR A 16 -27.51 -36.77 -42.76
N ASP A 17 -26.62 -35.90 -42.31
CA ASP A 17 -25.40 -36.25 -41.59
C ASP A 17 -25.25 -35.32 -40.36
N THR A 18 -24.50 -35.78 -39.37
CA THR A 18 -24.27 -35.03 -38.11
C THR A 18 -22.81 -34.79 -37.91
N ALA A 19 -22.49 -33.56 -37.45
CA ALA A 19 -21.14 -33.20 -37.01
C ALA A 19 -21.16 -32.48 -35.70
N THR A 20 -19.99 -32.38 -35.06
CA THR A 20 -19.82 -31.76 -33.76
C THR A 20 -18.95 -30.50 -33.88
N LEU A 21 -19.43 -29.38 -33.37
CA LEU A 21 -18.65 -28.19 -33.14
C LEU A 21 -18.16 -28.19 -31.70
N THR A 22 -16.86 -28.15 -31.48
CA THR A 22 -16.25 -28.04 -30.18
C THR A 22 -15.63 -26.65 -30.02
N ILE A 23 -16.08 -25.92 -29.05
CA ILE A 23 -15.53 -24.60 -28.67
C ILE A 23 -14.74 -24.77 -27.38
N THR A 24 -13.45 -24.45 -27.40
CA THR A 24 -12.61 -24.44 -26.21
C THR A 24 -12.44 -23.00 -25.76
N LEU A 25 -12.94 -22.71 -24.54
CA LEU A 25 -12.69 -21.45 -23.85
C LEU A 25 -11.35 -21.59 -23.10
N LEU A 26 -10.36 -20.81 -23.52
CA LEU A 26 -9.09 -20.68 -22.84
C LEU A 26 -9.29 -19.61 -21.76
N GLY A 27 -9.01 -19.93 -20.49
CA GLY A 27 -8.85 -18.93 -19.45
C GLY A 27 -7.52 -18.19 -19.64
N GLN A 28 -7.47 -16.93 -19.30
CA GLN A 28 -6.19 -16.24 -19.10
C GLN A 28 -5.67 -16.64 -17.72
N ASP A 29 -4.41 -17.02 -17.61
CA ASP A 29 -3.77 -17.26 -16.32
C ASP A 29 -3.60 -15.90 -15.62
N ASN A 30 -3.88 -15.84 -14.32
CA ASN A 30 -3.67 -14.64 -13.52
C ASN A 30 -2.17 -14.42 -13.31
N GLU A 31 -1.67 -13.25 -13.67
CA GLU A 31 -0.32 -12.82 -13.36
C GLU A 31 -0.32 -11.98 -12.07
N ALA A 32 0.81 -11.90 -11.38
CA ALA A 32 0.92 -11.10 -10.17
C ALA A 32 1.05 -9.60 -10.52
N PRO A 33 0.54 -8.70 -9.67
CA PRO A 33 0.76 -7.27 -9.83
C PRO A 33 2.25 -6.92 -9.72
N SER A 34 2.60 -5.73 -10.19
CA SER A 34 3.93 -5.14 -10.04
C SER A 34 3.83 -3.90 -9.16
N ALA A 35 4.39 -3.98 -7.95
CA ALA A 35 4.44 -2.89 -6.99
C ALA A 35 5.66 -1.99 -7.21
N THR A 36 5.50 -0.70 -7.00
CA THR A 36 6.53 0.32 -7.21
C THR A 36 6.74 1.14 -5.94
N ASP A 37 8.00 1.33 -5.54
CA ASP A 37 8.37 2.08 -4.34
C ASP A 37 7.81 3.51 -4.34
N ASN A 38 7.40 3.96 -3.15
CA ASN A 38 6.89 5.29 -2.86
C ASN A 38 7.80 6.03 -1.89
N THR A 39 7.82 7.37 -1.99
CA THR A 39 8.60 8.23 -1.10
C THR A 39 7.77 9.40 -0.62
N ASN A 40 8.04 9.90 0.57
CA ASN A 40 7.49 11.15 1.07
C ASN A 40 8.46 11.79 2.06
N ALA A 41 8.17 13.00 2.54
CA ALA A 41 8.98 13.70 3.51
C ALA A 41 8.10 14.49 4.49
N VAL A 42 8.59 14.65 5.71
CA VAL A 42 7.91 15.39 6.79
C VAL A 42 8.99 15.93 7.75
N ASN A 43 8.72 17.06 8.42
CA ASN A 43 9.54 17.46 9.53
C ASN A 43 9.15 16.68 10.80
N GLU A 44 10.04 16.64 11.79
CA GLU A 44 9.68 16.14 13.12
C GLU A 44 8.45 16.90 13.66
N ASP A 45 7.63 16.25 14.50
CA ASP A 45 6.36 16.74 15.03
C ASP A 45 5.26 17.02 14.00
N GLU A 46 5.53 16.86 12.72
CA GLU A 46 4.55 17.09 11.66
C GLU A 46 3.90 15.78 11.17
N THR A 47 2.81 15.95 10.42
CA THR A 47 2.05 14.86 9.81
C THR A 47 1.93 15.09 8.30
N VAL A 48 2.28 14.07 7.52
CA VAL A 48 1.93 14.02 6.11
C VAL A 48 0.71 13.11 5.91
N THR A 49 -0.22 13.54 5.07
CA THR A 49 -1.43 12.76 4.73
C THR A 49 -1.56 12.64 3.23
N VAL A 50 -1.75 11.42 2.77
CA VAL A 50 -1.97 11.06 1.36
C VAL A 50 -3.34 10.41 1.22
N THR A 51 -4.20 11.02 0.41
CA THR A 51 -5.55 10.49 0.13
C THR A 51 -5.55 9.59 -1.09
N ASN A 52 -6.50 8.66 -1.14
CA ASN A 52 -6.71 7.78 -2.29
C ASN A 52 -6.81 8.58 -3.61
N GLY A 53 -6.13 8.10 -4.64
CA GLY A 53 -6.07 8.73 -5.96
C GLY A 53 -5.09 9.91 -6.09
N THR A 54 -4.31 10.25 -5.04
CA THR A 54 -3.23 11.23 -5.15
C THR A 54 -2.09 10.67 -6.00
N SER A 55 -1.76 11.34 -7.09
CA SER A 55 -0.79 10.85 -8.08
C SER A 55 0.67 11.12 -7.70
N GLY A 56 1.58 10.35 -8.34
CA GLY A 56 3.02 10.47 -8.21
C GLY A 56 3.61 9.59 -7.12
N VAL A 57 4.94 9.51 -7.05
CA VAL A 57 5.67 8.66 -6.08
C VAL A 57 5.48 9.09 -4.62
N THR A 58 5.01 10.33 -4.39
CA THR A 58 4.61 10.86 -3.07
C THR A 58 3.11 10.73 -2.84
N GLY A 59 2.39 10.09 -3.75
CA GLY A 59 0.94 9.93 -3.72
C GLY A 59 0.49 8.65 -3.01
N ASP A 60 -0.76 8.28 -3.33
CA ASP A 60 -1.35 6.99 -2.96
C ASP A 60 -0.44 5.85 -3.42
N VAL A 61 -0.20 4.87 -2.53
CA VAL A 61 0.79 3.81 -2.81
C VAL A 61 0.40 2.90 -3.97
N LEU A 62 -0.88 2.81 -4.31
CA LEU A 62 -1.37 1.97 -5.41
C LEU A 62 -1.39 2.69 -6.78
N ILE A 63 -1.19 4.02 -6.81
CA ILE A 63 -1.37 4.79 -8.04
C ILE A 63 -0.29 4.53 -9.10
N ASN A 64 0.89 4.09 -8.68
CA ASN A 64 2.03 3.73 -9.54
C ASN A 64 2.26 2.21 -9.64
N ASP A 65 1.41 1.42 -8.99
CA ASP A 65 1.37 -0.03 -9.12
C ASP A 65 0.57 -0.43 -10.36
N THR A 66 0.90 -1.56 -10.95
CA THR A 66 0.24 -2.05 -12.16
C THR A 66 -0.09 -3.53 -12.07
N ASP A 67 -1.12 -3.93 -12.82
CA ASP A 67 -1.53 -5.31 -12.97
C ASP A 67 -1.71 -5.65 -14.47
N PRO A 68 -1.17 -6.78 -14.97
CA PRO A 68 -1.27 -7.14 -16.38
C PRO A 68 -2.70 -7.33 -16.88
N GLU A 69 -3.59 -7.85 -16.04
CA GLU A 69 -5.01 -8.06 -16.32
C GLU A 69 -5.85 -6.82 -16.03
N SER A 70 -5.23 -5.78 -15.44
CA SER A 70 -5.90 -4.55 -14.96
C SER A 70 -6.89 -4.83 -13.84
N ASP A 71 -6.58 -5.81 -12.99
CA ASP A 71 -7.35 -6.10 -11.79
C ASP A 71 -7.26 -4.97 -10.76
N THR A 72 -8.26 -4.90 -9.88
CA THR A 72 -8.28 -3.88 -8.83
C THR A 72 -7.27 -4.24 -7.74
N LEU A 73 -6.26 -3.39 -7.57
CA LEU A 73 -5.23 -3.56 -6.56
C LEU A 73 -5.69 -3.10 -5.19
N THR A 74 -5.26 -3.80 -4.14
CA THR A 74 -5.51 -3.45 -2.75
C THR A 74 -4.29 -3.74 -1.88
N VAL A 75 -4.03 -2.87 -0.88
CA VAL A 75 -3.03 -3.16 0.16
C VAL A 75 -3.61 -4.18 1.14
N THR A 76 -2.90 -5.28 1.33
CA THR A 76 -3.34 -6.38 2.22
C THR A 76 -2.49 -6.53 3.48
N LYS A 77 -1.24 -6.07 3.45
CA LYS A 77 -0.32 -6.10 4.60
C LYS A 77 0.58 -4.89 4.62
N ILE A 78 1.04 -4.58 5.82
CA ILE A 78 2.04 -3.53 6.08
C ILE A 78 2.98 -3.96 7.20
N LYS A 79 4.24 -3.56 7.14
CA LYS A 79 5.22 -3.72 8.22
C LYS A 79 6.26 -2.62 8.18
N LYS A 80 6.92 -2.35 9.30
CA LYS A 80 8.23 -1.69 9.31
C LYS A 80 9.26 -2.61 8.64
N SER A 81 10.20 -2.05 7.90
CA SER A 81 11.31 -2.82 7.31
C SER A 81 12.03 -3.66 8.37
N GLY A 82 12.18 -4.96 8.11
CA GLY A 82 12.72 -5.93 9.06
C GLY A 82 11.76 -6.39 10.16
N GLY A 83 10.53 -5.87 10.22
CA GLY A 83 9.49 -6.24 11.18
C GLY A 83 8.57 -7.35 10.70
N SER A 84 7.53 -7.63 11.51
CA SER A 84 6.48 -8.61 11.19
C SER A 84 5.31 -7.97 10.46
N ASP A 85 4.67 -8.71 9.56
CA ASP A 85 3.49 -8.27 8.83
C ASP A 85 2.29 -8.01 9.76
N SER A 86 1.61 -6.89 9.53
CA SER A 86 0.28 -6.57 10.06
C SER A 86 -0.73 -6.60 8.92
N ASN A 87 -1.87 -7.25 9.12
CA ASN A 87 -2.92 -7.29 8.10
C ASN A 87 -3.62 -5.93 7.99
N VAL A 88 -3.87 -5.48 6.77
CA VAL A 88 -4.68 -4.30 6.47
C VAL A 88 -6.12 -4.75 6.23
N SER A 89 -7.09 -4.11 6.91
CA SER A 89 -8.49 -4.47 6.80
C SER A 89 -9.04 -4.14 5.42
N SER A 90 -9.73 -5.10 4.79
CA SER A 90 -10.35 -4.88 3.47
C SER A 90 -11.34 -3.71 3.51
N GLY A 91 -11.30 -2.86 2.48
CA GLY A 91 -12.15 -1.67 2.35
C GLY A 91 -11.81 -0.53 3.31
N SER A 92 -10.67 -0.61 4.01
CA SER A 92 -10.20 0.48 4.89
C SER A 92 -9.54 1.62 4.09
N SER A 93 -9.50 2.79 4.73
CA SER A 93 -8.65 3.93 4.37
C SER A 93 -7.86 4.37 5.61
N TYR A 94 -6.87 5.26 5.44
CA TYR A 94 -6.06 5.73 6.57
C TYR A 94 -6.90 6.28 7.74
N ASN A 95 -8.05 6.92 7.45
CA ASN A 95 -8.95 7.55 8.43
C ASN A 95 -10.19 6.71 8.78
N SER A 96 -10.30 5.50 8.22
CA SER A 96 -11.41 4.57 8.48
C SER A 96 -10.89 3.13 8.53
N SER A 97 -10.72 2.62 9.75
CA SER A 97 -10.20 1.26 10.00
C SER A 97 -8.81 0.99 9.40
N GLY A 98 -7.99 2.02 9.22
CA GLY A 98 -6.59 1.89 8.77
C GLY A 98 -5.74 1.10 9.78
N THR A 99 -4.66 0.52 9.30
CA THR A 99 -3.72 -0.27 10.10
C THR A 99 -2.48 0.56 10.40
N SER A 100 -2.17 0.73 11.70
CA SER A 100 -1.02 1.52 12.15
C SER A 100 0.19 0.63 12.41
N VAL A 101 1.37 1.11 12.02
CA VAL A 101 2.68 0.50 12.29
C VAL A 101 3.63 1.59 12.76
N THR A 102 4.24 1.36 13.94
CA THR A 102 5.24 2.28 14.49
C THR A 102 6.60 2.01 13.87
N GLY A 103 7.17 3.06 13.29
CA GLY A 103 8.51 3.10 12.71
C GLY A 103 9.63 3.35 13.72
N THR A 104 10.70 3.98 13.28
CA THR A 104 11.76 4.50 14.15
C THR A 104 11.48 5.93 14.58
N TYR A 105 11.05 6.74 13.63
CA TYR A 105 10.87 8.19 13.78
C TYR A 105 9.39 8.60 13.84
N GLY A 106 8.47 7.70 13.46
CA GLY A 106 7.04 8.05 13.46
C GLY A 106 6.12 6.84 13.33
N THR A 107 4.84 7.12 13.22
CA THR A 107 3.78 6.12 13.06
C THR A 107 3.09 6.28 11.71
N LEU A 108 3.10 5.21 10.89
CA LEU A 108 2.37 5.12 9.64
C LEU A 108 1.01 4.45 9.89
N THR A 109 -0.07 5.03 9.35
CA THR A 109 -1.40 4.39 9.28
C THR A 109 -1.84 4.33 7.82
N ILE A 110 -2.11 3.12 7.31
CA ILE A 110 -2.45 2.87 5.90
C ILE A 110 -3.79 2.17 5.76
N GLY A 111 -4.51 2.47 4.68
CA GLY A 111 -5.73 1.80 4.27
C GLY A 111 -5.51 0.79 3.14
N ALA A 112 -6.48 -0.10 2.95
CA ALA A 112 -6.50 -1.04 1.82
C ALA A 112 -6.62 -0.32 0.47
N ASP A 113 -7.12 0.91 0.48
CA ASP A 113 -7.27 1.79 -0.69
C ASP A 113 -5.97 2.52 -1.09
N GLY A 114 -4.84 2.23 -0.43
CA GLY A 114 -3.53 2.83 -0.69
C GLY A 114 -3.30 4.18 -0.03
N SER A 115 -4.33 4.80 0.53
CA SER A 115 -4.20 6.04 1.29
C SER A 115 -3.45 5.84 2.59
N TYR A 116 -2.67 6.83 3.03
CA TYR A 116 -1.95 6.74 4.30
C TYR A 116 -1.76 8.10 4.98
N THR A 117 -1.45 8.04 6.28
CA THR A 117 -0.91 9.17 7.04
C THR A 117 0.33 8.70 7.78
N TYR A 118 1.31 9.59 7.91
CA TYR A 118 2.48 9.36 8.74
C TYR A 118 2.70 10.58 9.61
N THR A 119 2.87 10.35 10.92
CA THR A 119 3.19 11.37 11.92
C THR A 119 4.56 11.08 12.49
N ALA A 120 5.47 12.04 12.47
CA ALA A 120 6.79 11.93 13.06
C ALA A 120 6.68 12.21 14.57
N ASP A 121 6.25 11.20 15.35
CA ASP A 121 5.81 11.29 16.75
C ASP A 121 6.65 10.44 17.72
N GLN A 122 7.85 10.03 17.33
CA GLN A 122 8.70 9.21 18.18
C GLN A 122 9.89 10.02 18.73
N ASP A 123 10.32 9.73 19.95
CA ASP A 123 11.49 10.36 20.62
C ASP A 123 12.75 10.39 19.74
N ALA A 124 12.88 9.46 18.80
CA ALA A 124 14.00 9.41 17.87
C ALA A 124 13.91 10.51 16.79
N ALA A 125 12.71 11.02 16.46
CA ALA A 125 12.54 12.18 15.59
C ALA A 125 12.98 13.45 16.33
N ASP A 126 12.52 13.63 17.56
CA ASP A 126 12.89 14.77 18.45
C ASP A 126 14.39 14.85 18.74
N ALA A 127 15.11 13.73 18.56
CA ALA A 127 16.56 13.67 18.76
C ALA A 127 17.39 14.08 17.53
N LEU A 128 16.73 14.41 16.41
CA LEU A 128 17.42 14.90 15.21
C LEU A 128 17.83 16.36 15.38
N ASP A 129 19.08 16.68 15.06
CA ASP A 129 19.50 18.09 15.02
C ASP A 129 18.85 18.81 13.82
N ALA A 130 18.68 20.12 13.94
CA ALA A 130 18.07 20.95 12.89
C ALA A 130 18.76 20.77 11.53
N GLY A 131 18.03 20.25 10.56
CA GLY A 131 18.50 19.97 9.19
C GLY A 131 19.08 18.56 8.99
N ASP A 132 19.20 17.76 10.05
CA ASP A 132 19.51 16.32 9.90
C ASP A 132 18.30 15.60 9.31
N THR A 133 18.58 14.56 8.53
CA THR A 133 17.53 13.77 7.87
C THR A 133 17.78 12.28 8.07
N GLU A 134 16.70 11.56 8.41
CA GLU A 134 16.71 10.11 8.55
C GLU A 134 15.48 9.50 7.86
N ASN A 135 15.52 8.20 7.59
CA ASN A 135 14.45 7.52 6.86
C ASN A 135 13.75 6.48 7.72
N ASP A 136 12.42 6.54 7.75
CA ASP A 136 11.57 5.40 8.09
C ASP A 136 11.17 4.65 6.82
N VAL A 137 11.35 3.33 6.84
CA VAL A 137 11.02 2.47 5.71
C VAL A 137 9.99 1.44 6.14
N PHE A 138 8.85 1.44 5.43
CA PHE A 138 7.78 0.47 5.57
C PHE A 138 7.66 -0.36 4.30
N VAL A 139 7.21 -1.62 4.43
CA VAL A 139 6.98 -2.52 3.31
C VAL A 139 5.50 -2.84 3.28
N TYR A 140 4.82 -2.52 2.18
CA TYR A 140 3.43 -2.93 1.95
C TYR A 140 3.36 -4.12 1.00
N THR A 141 2.27 -4.88 1.09
CA THR A 141 1.94 -5.96 0.15
C THR A 141 0.68 -5.57 -0.60
N VAL A 142 0.77 -5.52 -1.92
CA VAL A 142 -0.37 -5.35 -2.82
C VAL A 142 -0.90 -6.71 -3.26
N SER A 143 -2.21 -6.80 -3.53
CA SER A 143 -2.88 -7.97 -4.08
C SER A 143 -3.85 -7.57 -5.17
N ASP A 144 -3.95 -8.39 -6.22
CA ASP A 144 -4.93 -8.31 -7.30
C ASP A 144 -6.30 -8.90 -6.96
N GLY A 145 -6.43 -9.57 -5.81
CA GLY A 145 -7.65 -10.28 -5.39
C GLY A 145 -7.84 -11.67 -6.02
N ASN A 146 -7.02 -12.06 -6.98
CA ASN A 146 -7.07 -13.32 -7.72
C ASN A 146 -5.94 -14.31 -7.35
N GLY A 147 -5.12 -13.93 -6.37
CA GLY A 147 -4.04 -14.76 -5.81
C GLY A 147 -2.63 -14.27 -6.09
N GLY A 148 -2.46 -13.31 -6.99
CA GLY A 148 -1.20 -12.60 -7.21
C GLY A 148 -0.92 -11.58 -6.11
N THR A 149 0.34 -11.40 -5.75
CA THR A 149 0.80 -10.40 -4.78
C THR A 149 2.20 -9.94 -5.12
N ASP A 150 2.51 -8.69 -4.77
CA ASP A 150 3.87 -8.14 -4.81
C ASP A 150 4.09 -7.19 -3.62
N THR A 151 5.32 -6.75 -3.42
CA THR A 151 5.68 -5.87 -2.31
C THR A 151 6.54 -4.70 -2.77
N ALA A 152 6.28 -3.51 -2.20
CA ALA A 152 7.16 -2.36 -2.38
C ALA A 152 7.32 -1.58 -1.07
N ASN A 153 8.20 -0.57 -1.10
CA ASN A 153 8.53 0.24 0.06
C ASN A 153 7.79 1.58 0.04
N ILE A 154 7.47 2.06 1.25
CA ILE A 154 7.17 3.46 1.51
C ILE A 154 8.35 4.00 2.33
N THR A 155 9.11 4.94 1.76
CA THR A 155 10.23 5.60 2.46
C THR A 155 9.80 7.01 2.84
N ILE A 156 9.79 7.30 4.14
CA ILE A 156 9.49 8.64 4.68
C ILE A 156 10.80 9.25 5.19
N THR A 157 11.20 10.36 4.59
CA THR A 157 12.33 11.15 5.08
C THR A 157 11.84 12.10 6.16
N VAL A 158 12.36 11.93 7.39
CA VAL A 158 12.09 12.81 8.53
C VAL A 158 13.25 13.79 8.67
N THR A 159 12.92 15.08 8.80
CA THR A 159 13.90 16.17 8.95
C THR A 159 13.77 16.80 10.31
N GLY A 160 14.88 16.87 11.05
CA GLY A 160 14.95 17.60 12.33
C GLY A 160 14.74 19.10 12.17
N THR A 161 14.07 19.73 13.13
CA THR A 161 13.83 21.17 13.20
C THR A 161 14.51 21.79 14.42
N ASN A 162 14.65 23.12 14.44
CA ASN A 162 15.22 23.78 15.60
C ASN A 162 14.14 24.01 16.65
N GLU A 163 14.26 23.34 17.78
CA GLU A 163 13.37 23.57 18.93
C GLU A 163 13.88 24.68 19.84
N PRO A 164 12.96 25.50 20.39
CA PRO A 164 13.34 26.52 21.37
C PRO A 164 13.75 25.87 22.71
N PRO A 165 14.76 26.41 23.42
CA PRO A 165 15.13 25.87 24.70
C PRO A 165 14.00 26.04 25.73
N VAL A 166 13.79 25.02 26.56
CA VAL A 166 12.84 25.08 27.70
C VAL A 166 13.59 25.43 28.94
N ALA A 167 13.27 26.61 29.52
CA ALA A 167 13.79 27.00 30.82
C ALA A 167 12.92 26.40 31.94
N VAL A 168 13.58 25.80 32.93
CA VAL A 168 12.92 25.27 34.15
C VAL A 168 13.22 26.20 35.32
N ASP A 169 12.20 26.54 36.12
CA ASP A 169 12.36 27.36 37.31
C ASP A 169 13.14 26.61 38.38
N ASP A 170 14.20 27.24 38.87
CA ASP A 170 14.97 26.78 40.03
C ASP A 170 14.46 27.41 41.32
N THR A 171 14.41 26.63 42.37
CA THR A 171 14.05 27.12 43.71
C THR A 171 15.14 26.76 44.71
N ASP A 172 15.57 27.74 45.53
CA ASP A 172 16.49 27.52 46.64
C ASP A 172 15.88 28.05 47.94
N ALA A 173 16.25 27.47 49.06
CA ALA A 173 15.85 27.87 50.38
C ALA A 173 17.06 28.17 51.26
N VAL A 174 17.12 29.35 51.89
CA VAL A 174 18.14 29.72 52.84
C VAL A 174 17.57 29.75 54.25
N ASN A 175 18.29 29.23 55.20
CA ASN A 175 17.96 29.31 56.61
C ASN A 175 18.68 30.50 57.24
N GLU A 176 18.01 31.18 58.22
CA GLU A 176 18.61 32.22 59.00
C GLU A 176 19.62 31.70 60.02
#